data_3cabd37d1fd564384b410f1c0b19a8c5
#
_entry.id   3cabd37d1fd564384b410f1c0b19a8c5
#
_cell.length_a   1.000
_cell.length_b   1.000
_cell.length_c   1.000
_cell.angle_alpha   90.00
_cell.angle_beta   90.00
_cell.angle_gamma   90.00
#
_symmetry.space_group_name_H-M   'P 1'
#
loop_
_entity.id
_entity.type
_entity.pdbx_description
1 polymer ?
#
loop_
_entity_poly.entity_id
_entity_poly.type
_entity_poly.pdbx_seq_one_letter_code
_entity_poly.pdbx_strand_id
1 'polypeptide(L)'
;MKSYLRFLSRNKLYTAIEVVGLSISLAFVIIIGCHAWNMYTMTWNIPDHEDIYALNGPSKGMASMELYNHVDKIPEVREHVIYNYNDIYVEYGDGMFADKIILAGEGFFEMFPCKSKAGNICRLQDDGTVVITKSMADRLF
;
A
#
# COMPACT_ATOMS: atom_id res chain seq x y z
N MET A 1 33.40 8.08 34.34
CA MET A 1 32.59 6.88 34.01
C MET A 1 32.40 5.92 35.17
N LYS A 2 33.44 5.55 35.96
CA LYS A 2 33.31 4.60 37.11
C LYS A 2 32.33 5.05 38.20
N SER A 3 32.20 6.37 38.44
CA SER A 3 31.31 6.94 39.49
C SER A 3 29.84 6.82 39.07
N TYR A 4 29.51 7.02 37.78
CA TYR A 4 28.16 6.92 37.25
C TYR A 4 27.64 5.44 37.24
N LEU A 5 28.49 4.52 36.84
CA LEU A 5 28.15 3.10 36.90
C LEU A 5 27.90 2.60 38.33
N ARG A 6 28.66 3.15 39.31
CA ARG A 6 28.47 2.84 40.74
C ARG A 6 27.16 3.44 41.29
N PHE A 7 26.75 4.61 40.83
CA PHE A 7 25.47 5.21 41.15
C PHE A 7 24.29 4.37 40.59
N LEU A 8 24.34 3.97 39.33
CA LEU A 8 23.35 3.11 38.68
C LEU A 8 23.19 1.76 39.40
N SER A 9 24.32 1.13 39.79
CA SER A 9 24.28 -0.16 40.48
C SER A 9 23.71 -0.06 41.90
N ARG A 10 23.77 1.11 42.52
CA ARG A 10 23.25 1.35 43.86
C ARG A 10 21.76 1.67 43.88
N ASN A 11 21.23 2.25 42.77
CA ASN A 11 19.82 2.63 42.59
C ASN A 11 19.12 1.78 41.52
N LYS A 12 19.13 0.48 41.71
CA LYS A 12 18.65 -0.48 40.70
C LYS A 12 17.22 -0.22 40.22
N LEU A 13 16.30 0.15 41.13
CA LEU A 13 14.89 0.40 40.77
C LEU A 13 14.77 1.64 39.89
N TYR A 14 15.45 2.72 40.21
CA TYR A 14 15.47 3.96 39.42
C TYR A 14 16.05 3.70 38.01
N THR A 15 17.19 3.03 37.97
CA THR A 15 17.83 2.65 36.69
C THR A 15 16.93 1.77 35.85
N ALA A 16 16.22 0.82 36.45
CA ALA A 16 15.29 -0.03 35.71
C ALA A 16 14.14 0.79 35.10
N ILE A 17 13.56 1.71 35.84
CA ILE A 17 12.48 2.58 35.34
C ILE A 17 12.98 3.46 34.19
N GLU A 18 14.16 4.06 34.29
CA GLU A 18 14.76 4.88 33.25
C GLU A 18 15.03 4.06 31.97
N VAL A 19 15.63 2.87 32.10
CA VAL A 19 15.96 2.00 30.97
C VAL A 19 14.67 1.54 30.28
N VAL A 20 13.66 1.12 31.03
CA VAL A 20 12.37 0.71 30.46
C VAL A 20 11.69 1.89 29.75
N GLY A 21 11.62 3.06 30.38
CA GLY A 21 11.03 4.26 29.79
C GLY A 21 11.74 4.67 28.48
N LEU A 22 13.07 4.69 28.51
CA LEU A 22 13.87 5.01 27.31
C LEU A 22 13.69 3.98 26.22
N SER A 23 13.65 2.69 26.57
CA SER A 23 13.47 1.60 25.60
C SER A 23 12.12 1.68 24.90
N ILE A 24 11.04 1.96 25.65
CA ILE A 24 9.70 2.13 25.09
C ILE A 24 9.67 3.35 24.16
N SER A 25 10.22 4.48 24.61
CA SER A 25 10.27 5.69 23.80
C SER A 25 11.04 5.48 22.50
N LEU A 26 12.20 4.81 22.56
CA LEU A 26 13.00 4.49 21.38
C LEU A 26 12.27 3.54 20.43
N ALA A 27 11.56 2.54 20.96
CA ALA A 27 10.76 1.62 20.15
C ALA A 27 9.68 2.38 19.36
N PHE A 28 8.96 3.32 19.98
CA PHE A 28 7.98 4.15 19.29
C PHE A 28 8.61 5.00 18.18
N VAL A 29 9.75 5.64 18.44
CA VAL A 29 10.47 6.44 17.44
C VAL A 29 10.87 5.58 16.24
N ILE A 30 11.38 4.38 16.47
CA ILE A 30 11.77 3.45 15.40
C ILE A 30 10.53 3.02 14.59
N ILE A 31 9.43 2.63 15.24
CA ILE A 31 8.20 2.21 14.55
C ILE A 31 7.65 3.34 13.69
N ILE A 32 7.53 4.54 14.25
CA ILE A 32 7.04 5.71 13.50
C ILE A 32 7.99 6.05 12.35
N GLY A 33 9.30 6.01 12.58
CA GLY A 33 10.31 6.27 11.55
C GLY A 33 10.24 5.25 10.41
N CYS A 34 10.13 3.97 10.72
CA CYS A 34 9.95 2.91 9.72
C CYS A 34 8.64 3.07 8.94
N HIS A 35 7.55 3.43 9.62
CA HIS A 35 6.27 3.66 8.96
C HIS A 35 6.33 4.87 8.01
N ALA A 36 6.87 5.99 8.48
CA ALA A 36 7.04 7.19 7.66
C ALA A 36 7.96 6.93 6.45
N TRP A 37 9.06 6.21 6.66
CA TRP A 37 9.95 5.81 5.58
C TRP A 37 9.25 4.92 4.55
N ASN A 38 8.48 3.95 5.01
CA ASN A 38 7.72 3.06 4.12
C ASN A 38 6.69 3.85 3.30
N MET A 39 5.96 4.77 3.93
CA MET A 39 5.00 5.63 3.20
C MET A 39 5.71 6.51 2.16
N TYR A 40 6.85 7.08 2.51
CA TYR A 40 7.63 7.94 1.62
C TYR A 40 8.17 7.15 0.42
N THR A 41 8.66 5.93 0.63
CA THR A 41 9.24 5.10 -0.44
C THR A 41 8.19 4.38 -1.30
N MET A 42 6.94 4.25 -0.87
CA MET A 42 5.89 3.62 -1.67
C MET A 42 5.65 4.34 -3.00
N THR A 43 5.68 5.66 -3.01
CA THR A 43 5.45 6.47 -4.20
C THR A 43 6.63 6.46 -5.16
N TRP A 44 7.85 6.26 -4.68
CA TRP A 44 9.08 6.30 -5.49
C TRP A 44 9.23 5.14 -6.47
N ASN A 45 8.50 4.06 -6.26
CA ASN A 45 8.49 2.92 -7.17
C ASN A 45 7.56 3.10 -8.38
N ILE A 46 6.79 4.18 -8.40
CA ILE A 46 5.88 4.51 -9.49
C ILE A 46 6.62 5.50 -10.40
N PRO A 47 6.85 5.18 -11.68
CA PRO A 47 7.40 6.12 -12.65
C PRO A 47 6.54 7.38 -12.70
N ASP A 48 7.17 8.53 -12.84
CA ASP A 48 6.50 9.83 -12.99
C ASP A 48 5.43 10.13 -11.93
N HIS A 49 5.64 9.62 -10.70
CA HIS A 49 4.68 9.76 -9.58
C HIS A 49 4.35 11.21 -9.24
N GLU A 50 5.22 12.16 -9.57
CA GLU A 50 4.99 13.60 -9.36
C GLU A 50 3.92 14.16 -10.32
N ASP A 51 3.72 13.52 -11.46
CA ASP A 51 2.75 13.90 -12.48
C ASP A 51 1.43 13.12 -12.39
N ILE A 52 1.29 12.23 -11.41
CA ILE A 52 0.07 11.44 -11.21
C ILE A 52 -0.87 12.14 -10.23
N TYR A 53 -2.07 12.44 -10.69
CA TYR A 53 -3.12 13.10 -9.92
C TYR A 53 -4.34 12.21 -9.76
N ALA A 54 -4.84 12.11 -8.53
CA ALA A 54 -6.11 11.43 -8.27
C ALA A 54 -7.27 12.42 -8.40
N LEU A 55 -8.19 12.15 -9.30
CA LEU A 55 -9.42 12.92 -9.44
C LEU A 55 -10.49 12.35 -8.50
N ASN A 56 -10.79 13.10 -7.46
CA ASN A 56 -11.81 12.74 -6.48
C ASN A 56 -13.06 13.59 -6.70
N GLY A 57 -14.21 12.94 -6.79
CA GLY A 57 -15.50 13.63 -6.83
C GLY A 57 -15.93 14.17 -5.46
N PRO A 58 -17.02 14.94 -5.40
CA PRO A 58 -17.56 15.49 -4.16
C PRO A 58 -18.04 14.43 -3.16
N SER A 59 -18.29 13.21 -3.62
CA SER A 59 -18.65 12.05 -2.81
C SER A 59 -17.44 11.17 -2.57
N LYS A 60 -16.68 11.47 -1.51
CA LYS A 60 -15.59 10.67 -0.94
C LYS A 60 -14.98 9.60 -1.89
N GLY A 61 -14.12 10.04 -2.80
CA GLY A 61 -13.29 9.14 -3.58
C GLY A 61 -13.90 8.57 -4.86
N MET A 62 -15.14 8.92 -5.22
CA MET A 62 -15.73 8.54 -6.50
C MET A 62 -15.72 9.73 -7.46
N ALA A 63 -14.94 9.64 -8.52
CA ALA A 63 -15.11 10.52 -9.67
C ALA A 63 -16.38 10.11 -10.44
N SER A 64 -17.09 11.08 -11.03
CA SER A 64 -18.25 10.72 -11.86
C SER A 64 -17.78 10.07 -13.16
N MET A 65 -18.56 9.11 -13.67
CA MET A 65 -18.31 8.49 -14.96
C MET A 65 -18.34 9.51 -16.11
N GLU A 66 -19.06 10.59 -15.92
CA GLU A 66 -19.12 11.71 -16.86
C GLU A 66 -17.78 12.45 -16.94
N LEU A 67 -17.10 12.61 -15.82
CA LEU A 67 -15.74 13.18 -15.79
C LEU A 67 -14.75 12.30 -16.56
N TYR A 68 -14.82 10.99 -16.37
CA TYR A 68 -14.00 10.03 -17.09
C TYR A 68 -14.10 10.20 -18.62
N ASN A 69 -15.31 10.34 -19.14
CA ASN A 69 -15.56 10.53 -20.57
C ASN A 69 -15.10 11.89 -21.13
N HIS A 70 -14.69 12.81 -20.26
CA HIS A 70 -14.25 14.15 -20.66
C HIS A 70 -12.75 14.36 -20.44
N VAL A 71 -12.08 13.50 -19.69
CA VAL A 71 -10.64 13.62 -19.38
C VAL A 71 -9.80 13.54 -20.66
N ASP A 72 -10.18 12.71 -21.64
CA ASP A 72 -9.52 12.61 -22.94
C ASP A 72 -9.48 13.91 -23.75
N LYS A 73 -10.36 14.85 -23.43
CA LYS A 73 -10.44 16.15 -24.12
C LYS A 73 -9.47 17.20 -23.55
N ILE A 74 -8.77 16.86 -22.48
CA ILE A 74 -7.82 17.75 -21.81
C ILE A 74 -6.44 17.50 -22.42
N PRO A 75 -5.85 18.46 -23.16
CA PRO A 75 -4.59 18.24 -23.90
C PRO A 75 -3.38 17.93 -23.00
N GLU A 76 -3.44 18.35 -21.73
CA GLU A 76 -2.40 18.16 -20.74
C GLU A 76 -2.41 16.74 -20.12
N VAL A 77 -3.51 16.00 -20.27
CA VAL A 77 -3.64 14.64 -19.77
C VAL A 77 -3.08 13.66 -20.80
N ARG A 78 -2.03 12.96 -20.44
CA ARG A 78 -1.38 11.95 -21.31
C ARG A 78 -2.10 10.61 -21.24
N GLU A 79 -2.40 10.17 -20.03
CA GLU A 79 -3.04 8.90 -19.76
C GLU A 79 -3.97 9.04 -18.57
N HIS A 80 -5.01 8.27 -18.53
CA HIS A 80 -5.90 8.20 -17.39
C HIS A 80 -6.40 6.78 -17.19
N VAL A 81 -6.65 6.44 -15.94
CA VAL A 81 -7.10 5.11 -15.57
C VAL A 81 -8.20 5.21 -14.52
N ILE A 82 -9.22 4.40 -14.67
CA ILE A 82 -10.24 4.23 -13.66
C ILE A 82 -9.95 2.99 -12.82
N TYR A 83 -10.08 3.10 -11.52
CA TYR A 83 -10.02 1.93 -10.65
C TYR A 83 -11.01 2.08 -9.49
N ASN A 84 -11.46 0.97 -8.98
CA ASN A 84 -12.37 0.93 -7.84
C ASN A 84 -12.00 -0.22 -6.89
N TYR A 85 -12.12 0.03 -5.59
CA TYR A 85 -11.93 -0.98 -4.55
C TYR A 85 -13.26 -1.55 -4.14
N ASN A 86 -13.38 -2.88 -4.17
CA ASN A 86 -14.55 -3.59 -3.69
C ASN A 86 -14.15 -4.69 -2.73
N ASP A 87 -14.95 -4.86 -1.68
CA ASP A 87 -14.89 -6.06 -0.85
C ASP A 87 -15.66 -7.17 -1.54
N ILE A 88 -15.03 -8.33 -1.73
CA ILE A 88 -15.62 -9.48 -2.40
C ILE A 88 -15.47 -10.74 -1.55
N TYR A 89 -16.31 -11.70 -1.84
CA TYR A 89 -16.12 -13.07 -1.38
C TYR A 89 -15.56 -13.91 -2.51
N VAL A 90 -14.41 -14.51 -2.27
CA VAL A 90 -13.79 -15.45 -3.20
C VAL A 90 -14.15 -16.86 -2.78
N GLU A 91 -14.78 -17.60 -3.66
CA GLU A 91 -15.09 -19.02 -3.49
C GLU A 91 -14.01 -19.85 -4.18
N TYR A 92 -13.39 -20.76 -3.44
CA TYR A 92 -12.41 -21.70 -3.96
C TYR A 92 -12.51 -23.04 -3.24
N GLY A 93 -12.81 -24.09 -3.98
CA GLY A 93 -13.14 -25.40 -3.39
C GLY A 93 -14.37 -25.31 -2.50
N ASP A 94 -14.26 -25.82 -1.27
CA ASP A 94 -15.34 -25.76 -0.28
C ASP A 94 -15.24 -24.52 0.65
N GLY A 95 -14.32 -23.59 0.37
CA GLY A 95 -14.04 -22.41 1.20
C GLY A 95 -14.52 -21.10 0.58
N MET A 96 -15.01 -20.19 1.45
CA MET A 96 -15.36 -18.84 1.09
C MET A 96 -14.48 -17.87 1.91
N PHE A 97 -13.80 -16.94 1.22
CA PHE A 97 -12.88 -15.99 1.84
C PHE A 97 -13.30 -14.56 1.49
N ALA A 98 -13.38 -13.70 2.52
CA ALA A 98 -13.50 -12.26 2.29
C ALA A 98 -12.15 -11.69 1.86
N ASP A 99 -12.10 -10.97 0.77
CA ASP A 99 -10.89 -10.31 0.28
C ASP A 99 -11.24 -9.01 -0.44
N LYS A 100 -10.23 -8.20 -0.74
CA LYS A 100 -10.37 -6.94 -1.45
C LYS A 100 -9.89 -7.10 -2.88
N ILE A 101 -10.69 -6.62 -3.82
CA ILE A 101 -10.35 -6.59 -5.23
C ILE A 101 -10.22 -5.14 -5.71
N ILE A 102 -9.32 -4.92 -6.64
CA ILE A 102 -9.24 -3.70 -7.44
C ILE A 102 -9.83 -4.02 -8.81
N LEU A 103 -10.93 -3.37 -9.15
CA LEU A 103 -11.43 -3.34 -10.52
C LEU A 103 -10.70 -2.21 -11.22
N ALA A 104 -9.87 -2.54 -12.19
CA ALA A 104 -9.03 -1.60 -12.90
C ALA A 104 -9.36 -1.61 -14.39
N GLY A 105 -9.38 -0.42 -14.99
CA GLY A 105 -9.51 -0.24 -16.44
C GLY A 105 -8.20 -0.53 -17.18
N GLU A 106 -8.26 -0.41 -18.49
CA GLU A 106 -7.08 -0.49 -19.37
C GLU A 106 -6.02 0.51 -18.95
N GLY A 107 -4.74 0.20 -19.18
CA GLY A 107 -3.62 1.08 -18.83
C GLY A 107 -3.20 1.05 -17.35
N PHE A 108 -3.94 0.35 -16.46
CA PHE A 108 -3.62 0.35 -15.03
C PHE A 108 -2.19 -0.12 -14.73
N PHE A 109 -1.74 -1.19 -15.37
CA PHE A 109 -0.38 -1.71 -15.15
C PHE A 109 0.70 -0.98 -15.94
N GLU A 110 0.33 -0.14 -16.90
CA GLU A 110 1.22 0.79 -17.58
C GLU A 110 1.52 1.97 -16.66
N MET A 111 0.50 2.53 -16.04
CA MET A 111 0.62 3.61 -15.05
C MET A 111 1.21 3.13 -13.72
N PHE A 112 0.81 1.95 -13.25
CA PHE A 112 1.27 1.34 -12.00
C PHE A 112 1.99 0.01 -12.25
N PRO A 113 3.23 0.04 -12.75
CA PRO A 113 3.96 -1.17 -13.12
C PRO A 113 4.20 -2.06 -11.90
N CYS A 114 3.86 -3.32 -12.04
CA CYS A 114 4.16 -4.33 -11.05
C CYS A 114 4.92 -5.51 -11.65
N LYS A 115 5.72 -6.18 -10.81
CA LYS A 115 6.48 -7.35 -11.25
C LYS A 115 5.61 -8.60 -11.13
N SER A 116 5.33 -9.24 -12.28
CA SER A 116 4.73 -10.57 -12.30
C SER A 116 5.74 -11.62 -11.86
N LYS A 117 5.32 -12.56 -11.01
CA LYS A 117 6.09 -13.76 -10.68
C LYS A 117 5.78 -14.93 -11.61
N ALA A 118 4.54 -15.01 -12.07
CA ALA A 118 4.05 -16.03 -12.98
C ALA A 118 2.96 -15.43 -13.86
N GLY A 119 2.85 -15.93 -15.10
CA GLY A 119 1.86 -15.44 -16.05
C GLY A 119 2.22 -14.10 -16.69
N ASN A 120 1.30 -13.59 -17.48
CA ASN A 120 1.44 -12.33 -18.20
C ASN A 120 0.34 -11.36 -17.75
N ILE A 121 0.74 -10.24 -17.17
CA ILE A 121 -0.18 -9.20 -16.67
C ILE A 121 -0.97 -8.55 -17.83
N CYS A 122 -0.40 -8.50 -19.04
CA CYS A 122 -1.09 -7.95 -20.22
C CYS A 122 -2.35 -8.75 -20.62
N ARG A 123 -2.52 -9.97 -20.12
CA ARG A 123 -3.72 -10.77 -20.33
C ARG A 123 -4.90 -10.41 -19.45
N LEU A 124 -4.76 -9.41 -18.57
CA LEU A 124 -5.89 -8.94 -17.74
C LEU A 124 -7.05 -8.39 -18.60
N GLN A 125 -6.80 -8.08 -19.87
CA GLN A 125 -7.83 -7.66 -20.83
C GLN A 125 -8.68 -8.83 -21.36
N ASP A 126 -8.24 -10.07 -21.17
CA ASP A 126 -8.99 -11.24 -21.59
C ASP A 126 -10.14 -11.51 -20.59
N ASP A 127 -11.36 -11.72 -21.08
CA ASP A 127 -12.52 -12.05 -20.26
C ASP A 127 -12.24 -13.27 -19.36
N GLY A 128 -12.59 -13.14 -18.09
CA GLY A 128 -12.45 -14.23 -17.11
C GLY A 128 -11.03 -14.40 -16.54
N THR A 129 -10.12 -13.45 -16.79
CA THR A 129 -8.79 -13.45 -16.17
C THR A 129 -8.74 -12.57 -14.94
N VAL A 130 -7.91 -12.94 -13.97
CA VAL A 130 -7.68 -12.19 -12.76
C VAL A 130 -6.20 -12.25 -12.36
N VAL A 131 -5.68 -11.14 -11.86
CA VAL A 131 -4.34 -11.09 -11.28
C VAL A 131 -4.47 -11.18 -9.76
N ILE A 132 -3.81 -12.17 -9.17
CA ILE A 132 -3.81 -12.38 -7.72
C ILE A 132 -2.44 -12.05 -7.12
N THR A 133 -2.44 -11.61 -5.87
CA THR A 133 -1.19 -11.39 -5.14
C THR A 133 -0.53 -12.73 -4.79
N LYS A 134 0.80 -12.69 -4.58
CA LYS A 134 1.52 -13.90 -4.14
C LYS A 134 0.93 -14.46 -2.85
N SER A 135 0.60 -13.61 -1.87
CA SER A 135 0.02 -14.03 -0.61
C SER A 135 -1.33 -14.71 -0.77
N MET A 136 -2.13 -14.29 -1.73
CA MET A 136 -3.39 -14.94 -2.08
C MET A 136 -3.15 -16.28 -2.77
N ALA A 137 -2.20 -16.33 -3.71
CA ALA A 137 -1.82 -17.57 -4.38
C ALA A 137 -1.31 -18.62 -3.36
N ASP A 138 -0.39 -18.24 -2.46
CA ASP A 138 0.16 -19.13 -1.43
C ASP A 138 -0.92 -19.62 -0.41
N ARG A 139 -2.08 -18.95 -0.35
CA ARG A 139 -3.22 -19.35 0.50
C ARG A 139 -4.20 -20.29 -0.19
N LEU A 140 -4.32 -20.15 -1.52
CA LEU A 140 -5.31 -20.92 -2.31
C LEU A 140 -4.71 -22.16 -2.95
N PHE A 141 -3.43 -22.16 -3.26
CA PHE A 141 -2.69 -23.21 -3.95
C PHE A 141 -1.50 -23.70 -3.12
#